data_f6b85c4c4f867b284c5f20959da515b7
#
_entry.id   f6b85c4c4f867b284c5f20959da515b7
#
_cell.length_a   1.000
_cell.length_b   1.000
_cell.length_c   1.000
_cell.angle_alpha   90.00
_cell.angle_beta   90.00
_cell.angle_gamma   90.00
#
_symmetry.space_group_name_H-M   'P 1'
#
loop_
_entity.id
_entity.type
_entity.pdbx_description
1 polymer ?
#
loop_
_entity_poly.entity_id
_entity_poly.type
_entity_poly.pdbx_seq_one_letter_code
_entity_poly.pdbx_strand_id
1 'polypeptide(L)'
;MSDPLRDDERDLVERAKRDPRQFGALYDRHFQQIYRFVYSRVREQAAAEDVTSEIFIKALRAMPRYQDTGRPFAAWLYQIAVNAIADRYRTLRPAQSLDDFHNLSVAGPA
;
A
#
# COMPACT_ATOMS: atom_id res chain seq x y z
N MET A 1 -24.40 -4.89 -13.50
CA MET A 1 -24.87 -5.18 -12.14
C MET A 1 -23.73 -4.91 -11.15
N SER A 2 -24.03 -4.17 -10.10
CA SER A 2 -22.99 -3.79 -9.12
C SER A 2 -22.57 -4.98 -8.28
N ASP A 3 -21.28 -5.05 -7.97
CA ASP A 3 -20.75 -5.98 -6.98
C ASP A 3 -21.02 -5.38 -5.59
N PRO A 4 -21.84 -6.03 -4.73
CA PRO A 4 -22.15 -5.46 -3.41
C PRO A 4 -20.91 -5.20 -2.56
N LEU A 5 -19.89 -6.05 -2.64
CA LEU A 5 -18.65 -5.85 -1.90
C LEU A 5 -17.90 -4.61 -2.38
N ARG A 6 -17.94 -4.37 -3.68
CA ARG A 6 -17.29 -3.21 -4.27
C ARG A 6 -17.99 -1.91 -3.90
N ASP A 7 -19.32 -1.93 -3.91
CA ASP A 7 -20.10 -0.75 -3.53
C ASP A 7 -19.89 -0.43 -2.05
N ASP A 8 -19.81 -1.46 -1.20
CA ASP A 8 -19.53 -1.29 0.21
C ASP A 8 -18.15 -0.68 0.43
N GLU A 9 -17.16 -1.14 -0.31
CA GLU A 9 -15.82 -0.60 -0.19
C GLU A 9 -15.73 0.86 -0.66
N ARG A 10 -16.44 1.20 -1.73
CA ARG A 10 -16.49 2.59 -2.18
C ARG A 10 -17.05 3.50 -1.11
N ASP A 11 -18.07 3.04 -0.41
CA ASP A 11 -18.64 3.79 0.68
C ASP A 11 -17.65 3.99 1.82
N LEU A 12 -16.92 2.93 2.17
CA LEU A 12 -15.87 3.02 3.19
C LEU A 12 -14.77 4.01 2.77
N VAL A 13 -14.37 3.97 1.50
CA VAL A 13 -13.35 4.88 0.98
C VAL A 13 -13.83 6.32 1.07
N GLU A 14 -15.08 6.59 0.67
CA GLU A 14 -15.60 7.95 0.72
C GLU A 14 -15.69 8.48 2.14
N ARG A 15 -16.06 7.64 3.08
CA ARG A 15 -16.08 8.03 4.49
C ARG A 15 -14.68 8.34 5.00
N ALA A 16 -13.70 7.50 4.65
CA ALA A 16 -12.32 7.70 5.10
C ALA A 16 -11.71 8.95 4.50
N LYS A 17 -12.10 9.34 3.30
CA LYS A 17 -11.63 10.57 2.68
C LYS A 17 -12.06 11.80 3.46
N ARG A 18 -13.24 11.74 4.09
CA ARG A 18 -13.79 12.87 4.83
C ARG A 18 -13.38 12.86 6.30
N ASP A 19 -13.18 11.66 6.84
CA ASP A 19 -12.93 11.50 8.27
C ASP A 19 -11.88 10.42 8.49
N PRO A 20 -10.65 10.80 8.89
CA PRO A 20 -9.57 9.82 9.11
C PRO A 20 -9.95 8.72 10.10
N ARG A 21 -10.85 8.98 11.03
CA ARG A 21 -11.28 7.97 12.01
C ARG A 21 -11.99 6.81 11.35
N GLN A 22 -12.50 6.99 10.14
CA GLN A 22 -13.19 5.93 9.41
C GLN A 22 -12.22 5.02 8.64
N PHE A 23 -10.95 5.35 8.63
CA PHE A 23 -9.96 4.57 7.88
C PHE A 23 -9.75 3.17 8.46
N GLY A 24 -10.04 2.98 9.75
CA GLY A 24 -9.83 1.70 10.41
C GLY A 24 -10.50 0.52 9.73
N ALA A 25 -11.67 0.73 9.14
CA ALA A 25 -12.38 -0.34 8.43
C ALA A 25 -11.60 -0.79 7.18
N LEU A 26 -10.99 0.15 6.47
CA LEU A 26 -10.15 -0.19 5.31
C LEU A 26 -8.87 -0.87 5.75
N TYR A 27 -8.28 -0.41 6.85
CA TYR A 27 -7.10 -1.04 7.43
C TYR A 27 -7.37 -2.51 7.76
N ASP A 28 -8.47 -2.76 8.49
CA ASP A 28 -8.82 -4.13 8.90
C ASP A 28 -9.07 -5.03 7.68
N ARG A 29 -9.71 -4.47 6.66
CA ARG A 29 -10.07 -5.24 5.46
C ARG A 29 -8.83 -5.66 4.66
N HIS A 30 -7.81 -4.81 4.61
CA HIS A 30 -6.69 -5.01 3.68
C HIS A 30 -5.37 -5.38 4.36
N PHE A 31 -5.31 -5.35 5.69
CA PHE A 31 -4.04 -5.55 6.40
C PHE A 31 -3.37 -6.86 6.05
N GLN A 32 -4.10 -7.98 6.14
CA GLN A 32 -3.50 -9.30 5.93
C GLN A 32 -2.92 -9.44 4.53
N GLN A 33 -3.66 -8.96 3.55
CA GLN A 33 -3.25 -9.06 2.15
C GLN A 33 -1.98 -8.26 1.90
N ILE A 34 -1.92 -7.04 2.40
CA ILE A 34 -0.74 -6.18 2.23
C ILE A 34 0.44 -6.75 3.00
N TYR A 35 0.23 -7.20 4.25
CA TYR A 35 1.29 -7.78 5.05
C TYR A 35 1.92 -8.99 4.34
N ARG A 36 1.10 -9.89 3.81
CA ARG A 36 1.61 -11.07 3.10
C ARG A 36 2.45 -10.68 1.89
N PHE A 37 2.00 -9.68 1.16
CA PHE A 37 2.76 -9.19 0.01
C PHE A 37 4.11 -8.63 0.46
N VAL A 38 4.11 -7.79 1.48
CA VAL A 38 5.34 -7.19 2.00
C VAL A 38 6.28 -8.28 2.52
N TYR A 39 5.75 -9.22 3.29
CA TYR A 39 6.57 -10.31 3.83
C TYR A 39 7.21 -11.13 2.71
N SER A 40 6.50 -11.37 1.63
CA SER A 40 7.05 -12.13 0.51
C SER A 40 8.27 -11.44 -0.12
N ARG A 41 8.39 -10.14 0.06
CA ARG A 41 9.48 -9.35 -0.51
C ARG A 41 10.62 -9.13 0.48
N VAL A 42 10.31 -8.79 1.73
CA VAL A 42 11.35 -8.45 2.70
C VAL A 42 11.79 -9.65 3.53
N ARG A 43 10.94 -10.67 3.70
CA ARG A 43 11.24 -11.97 4.24
C ARG A 43 11.80 -11.96 5.67
N GLU A 44 11.39 -10.98 6.44
CA GLU A 44 11.76 -10.85 7.84
C GLU A 44 10.60 -10.19 8.57
N GLN A 45 10.14 -10.81 9.66
CA GLN A 45 8.89 -10.43 10.29
C GLN A 45 8.88 -8.98 10.77
N ALA A 46 9.90 -8.57 11.52
CA ALA A 46 9.92 -7.21 12.06
C ALA A 46 9.94 -6.17 10.95
N ALA A 47 10.72 -6.42 9.89
CA ALA A 47 10.78 -5.53 8.75
C ALA A 47 9.43 -5.46 8.02
N ALA A 48 8.77 -6.62 7.87
CA ALA A 48 7.47 -6.65 7.20
C ALA A 48 6.43 -5.87 7.99
N GLU A 49 6.45 -5.97 9.32
CA GLU A 49 5.54 -5.23 10.17
C GLU A 49 5.78 -3.73 10.06
N ASP A 50 7.03 -3.31 10.08
CA ASP A 50 7.39 -1.89 9.96
C ASP A 50 6.96 -1.32 8.61
N VAL A 51 7.27 -2.02 7.53
CA VAL A 51 6.92 -1.55 6.19
C VAL A 51 5.41 -1.52 6.00
N THR A 52 4.70 -2.53 6.51
CA THR A 52 3.24 -2.57 6.40
C THR A 52 2.62 -1.39 7.14
N SER A 53 3.10 -1.08 8.35
CA SER A 53 2.62 0.08 9.09
C SER A 53 2.87 1.37 8.33
N GLU A 54 4.04 1.51 7.72
CA GLU A 54 4.37 2.68 6.94
C GLU A 54 3.44 2.84 5.73
N ILE A 55 3.12 1.72 5.08
CA ILE A 55 2.20 1.73 3.93
C ILE A 55 0.84 2.31 4.33
N PHE A 56 0.28 1.83 5.45
CA PHE A 56 -1.03 2.29 5.88
C PHE A 56 -1.01 3.72 6.41
N ILE A 57 0.10 4.16 7.02
CA ILE A 57 0.25 5.56 7.40
C ILE A 57 0.26 6.46 6.15
N LYS A 58 1.02 6.07 5.13
CA LYS A 58 1.04 6.81 3.88
C LYS A 58 -0.32 6.84 3.21
N ALA A 59 -1.03 5.70 3.23
CA ALA A 59 -2.37 5.63 2.67
C ALA A 59 -3.32 6.57 3.41
N LEU A 60 -3.27 6.55 4.74
CA LEU A 60 -4.12 7.42 5.54
C LEU A 60 -3.89 8.91 5.20
N ARG A 61 -2.62 9.29 5.10
CA ARG A 61 -2.27 10.68 4.79
C ARG A 61 -2.71 11.08 3.39
N ALA A 62 -2.72 10.14 2.46
CA ALA A 62 -3.08 10.42 1.08
C ALA A 62 -4.58 10.30 0.80
N MET A 63 -5.36 9.77 1.75
CA MET A 63 -6.79 9.53 1.54
C MET A 63 -7.56 10.75 1.02
N PRO A 64 -7.35 11.97 1.56
CA PRO A 64 -8.13 13.10 1.06
C PRO A 64 -7.95 13.37 -0.43
N ARG A 65 -6.83 12.93 -0.99
CA ARG A 65 -6.53 13.14 -2.41
C ARG A 65 -6.79 11.91 -3.27
N TYR A 66 -7.25 10.83 -2.65
CA TYR A 66 -7.53 9.61 -3.41
C TYR A 66 -8.62 9.84 -4.44
N GLN A 67 -8.40 9.35 -5.65
CA GLN A 67 -9.37 9.44 -6.73
C GLN A 67 -9.73 8.04 -7.21
N ASP A 68 -11.03 7.76 -7.27
CA ASP A 68 -11.52 6.49 -7.78
C ASP A 68 -11.38 6.49 -9.30
N THR A 69 -10.49 5.64 -9.80
CA THR A 69 -10.25 5.50 -11.24
C THR A 69 -10.95 4.29 -11.82
N GLY A 70 -11.85 3.67 -11.06
CA GLY A 70 -12.51 2.44 -11.46
C GLY A 70 -11.74 1.18 -11.09
N ARG A 71 -10.51 1.32 -10.63
CA ARG A 71 -9.70 0.19 -10.17
C ARG A 71 -9.99 -0.09 -8.70
N PRO A 72 -9.81 -1.36 -8.25
CA PRO A 72 -10.02 -1.67 -6.84
C PRO A 72 -9.11 -0.82 -5.94
N PHE A 73 -9.61 -0.47 -4.77
CA PHE A 73 -8.83 0.28 -3.79
C PHE A 73 -7.51 -0.44 -3.47
N ALA A 74 -7.53 -1.77 -3.42
CA ALA A 74 -6.33 -2.56 -3.16
C ALA A 74 -5.21 -2.26 -4.16
N ALA A 75 -5.55 -1.97 -5.42
CA ALA A 75 -4.53 -1.67 -6.43
C ALA A 75 -3.72 -0.43 -6.03
N TRP A 76 -4.39 0.57 -5.47
CA TRP A 76 -3.72 1.78 -5.00
C TRP A 76 -2.83 1.47 -3.79
N LEU A 77 -3.32 0.62 -2.87
CA LEU A 77 -2.49 0.20 -1.73
C LEU A 77 -1.24 -0.55 -2.18
N TYR A 78 -1.37 -1.42 -3.17
CA TYR A 78 -0.21 -2.14 -3.69
C TYR A 78 0.80 -1.20 -4.33
N GLN A 79 0.35 -0.14 -4.98
CA GLN A 79 1.25 0.87 -5.53
C GLN A 79 2.06 1.52 -4.41
N ILE A 80 1.40 1.88 -3.31
CA ILE A 80 2.10 2.43 -2.15
C ILE A 80 3.06 1.40 -1.58
N ALA A 81 2.65 0.13 -1.52
CA ALA A 81 3.49 -0.94 -0.99
C ALA A 81 4.76 -1.13 -1.80
N VAL A 82 4.65 -1.17 -3.11
CA VAL A 82 5.82 -1.31 -3.99
C VAL A 82 6.81 -0.17 -3.76
N ASN A 83 6.30 1.05 -3.66
CA ASN A 83 7.15 2.21 -3.43
C ASN A 83 7.81 2.17 -2.06
N ALA A 84 7.09 1.75 -1.03
CA ALA A 84 7.64 1.66 0.32
C ALA A 84 8.73 0.59 0.42
N ILE A 85 8.54 -0.53 -0.25
CA ILE A 85 9.53 -1.60 -0.28
C ILE A 85 10.81 -1.11 -1.00
N ALA A 86 10.64 -0.43 -2.12
CA ALA A 86 11.78 0.12 -2.86
C ALA A 86 12.56 1.13 -2.02
N ASP A 87 11.83 1.99 -1.29
CA ASP A 87 12.47 2.97 -0.42
C ASP A 87 13.29 2.29 0.69
N ARG A 88 12.77 1.19 1.24
CA ARG A 88 13.50 0.46 2.27
C ARG A 88 14.80 -0.12 1.74
N TYR A 89 14.76 -0.74 0.55
CA TYR A 89 15.98 -1.28 -0.06
C TYR A 89 17.01 -0.20 -0.31
N ARG A 90 16.57 0.94 -0.80
CA ARG A 90 17.46 2.06 -1.06
C ARG A 90 18.14 2.55 0.22
N THR A 91 17.40 2.59 1.33
CA THR A 91 17.92 3.01 2.62
C THR A 91 18.94 2.03 3.17
N LEU A 92 18.68 0.74 3.01
CA LEU A 92 19.56 -0.30 3.56
C LEU A 92 20.86 -0.46 2.77
N ARG A 93 20.88 -0.08 1.48
CA ARG A 93 22.04 -0.26 0.62
C ARG A 93 22.35 1.01 -0.16
N PRO A 94 22.74 2.08 0.53
CA PRO A 94 22.92 3.37 -0.14
C PRO A 94 23.99 3.35 -1.23
N ALA A 95 25.07 2.57 -1.05
CA ALA A 95 26.16 2.51 -2.03
C ALA A 95 25.76 1.78 -3.31
N GLN A 96 24.81 0.87 -3.22
CA GLN A 96 24.34 0.08 -4.37
C GLN A 96 22.93 0.46 -4.77
N SER A 97 22.33 1.38 -4.02
CA SER A 97 20.91 1.61 -4.11
C SER A 97 20.45 2.10 -5.46
N LEU A 98 21.28 2.87 -6.17
CA LEU A 98 20.87 3.40 -7.47
C LEU A 98 20.63 2.27 -8.46
N ASP A 99 21.59 1.34 -8.57
CA ASP A 99 21.44 0.22 -9.49
C ASP A 99 20.36 -0.73 -9.02
N ASP A 100 20.35 -1.07 -7.74
CA ASP A 100 19.33 -1.97 -7.18
C ASP A 100 17.95 -1.37 -7.30
N PHE A 101 17.80 -0.10 -6.98
CA PHE A 101 16.53 0.59 -7.09
C PHE A 101 16.08 0.69 -8.54
N HIS A 102 17.01 0.99 -9.43
CA HIS A 102 16.70 1.07 -10.85
C HIS A 102 16.23 -0.28 -11.39
N ASN A 103 16.91 -1.35 -10.99
CA ASN A 103 16.50 -2.70 -11.38
C ASN A 103 15.14 -3.06 -10.84
N LEU A 104 14.86 -2.72 -9.59
CA LEU A 104 13.54 -2.95 -9.01
C LEU A 104 12.46 -2.17 -9.75
N SER A 105 12.77 -0.95 -10.12
CA SER A 105 11.84 -0.10 -10.85
C SER A 105 11.54 -0.67 -12.23
N VAL A 106 12.57 -1.17 -12.90
CA VAL A 106 12.44 -1.78 -14.23
C VAL A 106 11.77 -3.16 -14.13
N ALA A 107 12.18 -3.94 -13.13
CA ALA A 107 11.63 -5.28 -12.93
C ALA A 107 10.24 -5.25 -12.31
N GLY A 108 9.85 -4.15 -11.73
CA GLY A 108 8.53 -4.00 -11.15
C GLY A 108 7.46 -4.16 -12.23
N PRO A 109 6.23 -4.43 -11.82
CA PRO A 109 5.16 -4.53 -12.79
C PRO A 109 4.99 -3.19 -13.48
N ALA A 110 5.26 -3.23 -14.72
CA ALA A 110 5.15 -2.02 -15.52
C ALA A 110 3.70 -1.63 -15.68
#